data_820dca5a64a6bc9360ae1050324c2ecb
#
_entry.id   820dca5a64a6bc9360ae1050324c2ecb
#
_cell.length_a   1.000
_cell.length_b   1.000
_cell.length_c   1.000
_cell.angle_alpha   90.00
_cell.angle_beta   90.00
_cell.angle_gamma   90.00
#
_symmetry.space_group_name_H-M   'P 1'
#
loop_
_entity.id
_entity.type
_entity.pdbx_description
1 polymer ?
#
loop_
_entity_poly.entity_id
_entity_poly.type
_entity_poly.pdbx_seq_one_letter_code
_entity_poly.pdbx_strand_id
1 'polypeptide(L)'
;MNHKISDRLALFAENVQTIRKGFVWQHAGTKRMAALLYALENKTIDCDAIKESHALIKDKVGVFSMLRGNMVLFIAAMLSLDNGCKQKLADVTEVYDMLKAAKFWASDYLAVAAYLIVADTDKENYQNTIERAKQFYDGMKKNNWFHIGQDDYIFSVMLGLSDIDVTIGTERIKELHQRLKPEFRRAGGNSVQTLSQMLTLGGKSDEALEHLLMLRESLRSHKVKLDRVYTLPALGALSLLPVDGSVLVHDISTAQNYLRAQKGFGMFTISTQELLLFSSAIISSVYAQDMNSKVVASTSAGIVNIIIAQQVAMIVAMSVATTAAASS
;
A
#
# COMPACT_ATOMS: atom_id res chain seq x y z
N MET A 1 11.82 -18.32 -10.73
CA MET A 1 11.76 -17.06 -9.95
C MET A 1 13.04 -16.26 -10.17
N ASN A 2 12.92 -14.96 -10.41
CA ASN A 2 14.06 -14.04 -10.56
C ASN A 2 14.92 -14.02 -9.28
N HIS A 3 16.27 -13.99 -9.43
CA HIS A 3 17.21 -13.95 -8.29
C HIS A 3 16.94 -12.79 -7.32
N LYS A 4 16.66 -11.58 -7.85
CA LYS A 4 16.30 -10.41 -7.03
C LYS A 4 15.05 -10.62 -6.18
N ILE A 5 14.06 -11.34 -6.70
CA ILE A 5 12.85 -11.69 -5.93
C ILE A 5 13.22 -12.64 -4.80
N SER A 6 14.06 -13.66 -5.08
CA SER A 6 14.52 -14.60 -4.05
C SER A 6 15.26 -13.91 -2.92
N ASP A 7 16.18 -13.01 -3.25
CA ASP A 7 16.96 -12.27 -2.26
C ASP A 7 16.07 -11.35 -1.42
N ARG A 8 15.08 -10.71 -2.06
CA ARG A 8 14.15 -9.82 -1.39
C ARG A 8 13.21 -10.57 -0.43
N LEU A 9 12.78 -11.78 -0.82
CA LEU A 9 11.98 -12.67 0.03
C LEU A 9 12.80 -13.18 1.24
N ALA A 10 14.07 -13.52 1.02
CA ALA A 10 14.98 -13.92 2.09
C ALA A 10 15.19 -12.79 3.09
N LEU A 11 15.49 -11.59 2.59
CA LEU A 11 15.63 -10.40 3.41
C LEU A 11 14.36 -10.06 4.20
N PHE A 12 13.19 -10.18 3.58
CA PHE A 12 11.91 -9.99 4.27
C PHE A 12 11.74 -10.99 5.42
N ALA A 13 12.01 -12.28 5.17
CA ALA A 13 11.91 -13.31 6.19
C ALA A 13 12.87 -13.08 7.35
N GLU A 14 14.10 -12.65 7.08
CA GLU A 14 15.10 -12.28 8.09
C GLU A 14 14.67 -11.04 8.89
N ASN A 15 14.22 -9.99 8.22
CA ASN A 15 13.70 -8.78 8.84
C ASN A 15 12.53 -9.07 9.79
N VAL A 16 11.63 -10.00 9.41
CA VAL A 16 10.54 -10.45 10.30
C VAL A 16 11.08 -11.13 11.57
N GLN A 17 12.13 -11.95 11.47
CA GLN A 17 12.72 -12.56 12.65
C GLN A 17 13.38 -11.53 13.57
N THR A 18 14.06 -10.55 12.99
CA THR A 18 14.77 -9.50 13.72
C THR A 18 13.80 -8.57 14.45
N ILE A 19 12.77 -8.06 13.79
CA ILE A 19 11.80 -7.14 14.41
C ILE A 19 10.96 -7.84 15.50
N ARG A 20 10.69 -9.14 15.36
CA ARG A 20 9.98 -9.90 16.40
C ARG A 20 10.72 -9.92 17.73
N LYS A 21 12.04 -9.92 17.71
CA LYS A 21 12.89 -9.86 18.91
C LYS A 21 12.97 -8.44 19.48
N GLY A 22 13.06 -7.44 18.60
CA GLY A 22 13.20 -6.03 18.97
C GLY A 22 11.93 -5.39 19.54
N PHE A 23 10.73 -5.90 19.15
CA PHE A 23 9.43 -5.31 19.49
C PHE A 23 8.44 -6.38 19.98
N VAL A 24 8.71 -6.98 21.13
CA VAL A 24 7.95 -8.14 21.65
C VAL A 24 6.45 -7.84 21.79
N TRP A 25 6.10 -6.66 22.30
CA TRP A 25 4.72 -6.28 22.67
C TRP A 25 3.91 -5.67 21.51
N GLN A 26 4.51 -5.48 20.34
CA GLN A 26 3.81 -4.91 19.19
C GLN A 26 3.06 -5.98 18.40
N HIS A 27 1.96 -5.57 17.74
CA HIS A 27 1.13 -6.46 16.95
C HIS A 27 1.90 -7.14 15.81
N ALA A 28 1.64 -8.43 15.58
CA ALA A 28 2.40 -9.22 14.60
C ALA A 28 2.27 -8.69 13.16
N GLY A 29 1.10 -8.21 12.78
CA GLY A 29 0.84 -7.57 11.49
C GLY A 29 1.74 -6.36 11.29
N THR A 30 1.71 -5.39 12.22
CA THR A 30 2.50 -4.16 12.14
C THR A 30 4.02 -4.43 12.06
N LYS A 31 4.50 -5.45 12.80
CA LYS A 31 5.91 -5.91 12.69
C LYS A 31 6.25 -6.43 11.31
N ARG A 32 5.41 -7.29 10.72
CA ARG A 32 5.65 -7.81 9.35
C ARG A 32 5.67 -6.69 8.34
N MET A 33 4.93 -5.65 8.56
CA MET A 33 4.82 -4.50 7.68
C MET A 33 6.04 -3.60 7.73
N ALA A 34 6.54 -3.32 8.93
CA ALA A 34 7.82 -2.64 9.08
C ALA A 34 8.96 -3.46 8.43
N ALA A 35 8.94 -4.78 8.60
CA ALA A 35 9.89 -5.69 7.94
C ALA A 35 9.76 -5.66 6.42
N LEU A 36 8.53 -5.57 5.88
CA LEU A 36 8.29 -5.45 4.45
C LEU A 36 8.84 -4.13 3.91
N LEU A 37 8.57 -2.99 4.55
CA LEU A 37 9.10 -1.70 4.12
C LEU A 37 10.62 -1.74 3.93
N TYR A 38 11.33 -2.23 4.94
CA TYR A 38 12.78 -2.37 4.85
C TYR A 38 13.21 -3.31 3.73
N ALA A 39 12.50 -4.42 3.55
CA ALA A 39 12.78 -5.34 2.45
C ALA A 39 12.52 -4.70 1.08
N LEU A 40 11.46 -3.90 0.91
CA LEU A 40 11.18 -3.18 -0.34
C LEU A 40 12.30 -2.19 -0.70
N GLU A 41 12.92 -1.56 0.31
CA GLU A 41 14.09 -0.69 0.17
C GLU A 41 15.43 -1.44 0.08
N ASN A 42 15.39 -2.78 0.03
CA ASN A 42 16.60 -3.63 0.03
C ASN A 42 17.50 -3.39 1.24
N LYS A 43 16.92 -3.15 2.41
CA LYS A 43 17.64 -2.86 3.66
C LYS A 43 17.34 -3.92 4.71
N THR A 44 18.37 -4.28 5.47
CA THR A 44 18.19 -5.03 6.73
C THR A 44 17.55 -4.13 7.77
N ILE A 45 16.58 -4.66 8.51
CA ILE A 45 15.81 -3.88 9.47
C ILE A 45 16.68 -3.41 10.64
N ASP A 46 16.62 -2.12 10.91
CA ASP A 46 17.30 -1.47 12.04
C ASP A 46 16.28 -1.19 13.16
N CYS A 47 16.28 -2.08 14.16
CA CYS A 47 15.35 -1.95 15.29
C CYS A 47 15.67 -0.74 16.18
N ASP A 48 16.91 -0.28 16.23
CA ASP A 48 17.30 0.83 17.10
C ASP A 48 16.92 2.15 16.43
N ALA A 49 17.15 2.32 15.14
CA ALA A 49 16.63 3.46 14.37
C ALA A 49 15.09 3.55 14.44
N ILE A 50 14.38 2.41 14.39
CA ILE A 50 12.92 2.40 14.57
C ILE A 50 12.52 2.82 15.98
N LYS A 51 13.23 2.38 17.04
CA LYS A 51 12.96 2.80 18.43
C LYS A 51 13.20 4.30 18.63
N GLU A 52 14.28 4.84 18.05
CA GLU A 52 14.56 6.27 18.08
C GLU A 52 13.46 7.09 17.41
N SER A 53 13.02 6.68 16.22
CA SER A 53 11.90 7.31 15.51
C SER A 53 10.59 7.21 16.29
N HIS A 54 10.33 6.06 16.90
CA HIS A 54 9.16 5.85 17.74
C HIS A 54 9.17 6.73 19.01
N ALA A 55 10.33 6.88 19.66
CA ALA A 55 10.51 7.80 20.80
C ALA A 55 10.30 9.25 20.37
N LEU A 56 10.83 9.64 19.21
CA LEU A 56 10.65 10.97 18.64
C LEU A 56 9.16 11.28 18.38
N ILE A 57 8.40 10.34 17.80
CA ILE A 57 6.95 10.50 17.61
C ILE A 57 6.27 10.73 18.96
N LYS A 58 6.61 9.95 19.98
CA LYS A 58 6.02 10.09 21.32
C LYS A 58 6.38 11.42 22.00
N ASP A 59 7.54 11.96 21.72
CA ASP A 59 7.98 13.26 22.29
C ASP A 59 7.32 14.45 21.58
N LYS A 60 7.24 14.42 20.26
CA LYS A 60 6.84 15.59 19.45
C LYS A 60 5.36 15.62 19.06
N VAL A 61 4.67 14.49 19.04
CA VAL A 61 3.29 14.40 18.61
C VAL A 61 2.34 14.30 19.81
N GLY A 62 1.23 15.01 19.77
CA GLY A 62 0.22 15.00 20.85
C GLY A 62 -0.39 13.60 21.06
N VAL A 63 -0.72 13.29 22.32
CA VAL A 63 -1.19 11.96 22.76
C VAL A 63 -2.48 11.48 22.07
N PHE A 64 -3.30 12.39 21.60
CA PHE A 64 -4.56 12.10 20.91
C PHE A 64 -4.41 12.06 19.38
N SER A 65 -3.21 12.26 18.85
CA SER A 65 -2.98 12.18 17.41
C SER A 65 -2.96 10.72 16.94
N MET A 66 -3.58 10.43 15.79
CA MET A 66 -3.51 9.11 15.15
C MET A 66 -2.12 8.77 14.62
N LEU A 67 -1.21 9.73 14.52
CA LEU A 67 0.22 9.45 14.31
C LEU A 67 0.84 8.63 15.46
N ARG A 68 0.21 8.63 16.65
CA ARG A 68 0.54 7.76 17.80
C ARG A 68 -0.42 6.57 17.95
N GLY A 69 -1.28 6.32 16.96
CA GLY A 69 -2.27 5.25 16.95
C GLY A 69 -1.66 3.85 16.72
N ASN A 70 -2.50 2.95 16.22
CA ASN A 70 -2.11 1.55 16.00
C ASN A 70 -0.97 1.40 14.97
N MET A 71 -0.80 2.39 14.10
CA MET A 71 0.21 2.40 13.06
C MET A 71 1.53 3.06 13.46
N VAL A 72 1.70 3.48 14.73
CA VAL A 72 2.89 4.20 15.18
C VAL A 72 4.21 3.46 14.89
N LEU A 73 4.26 2.14 15.02
CA LEU A 73 5.46 1.36 14.69
C LEU A 73 5.76 1.41 13.19
N PHE A 74 4.72 1.38 12.36
CA PHE A 74 4.86 1.46 10.90
C PHE A 74 5.36 2.85 10.46
N ILE A 75 4.76 3.93 11.02
CA ILE A 75 5.20 5.31 10.79
C ILE A 75 6.65 5.50 11.27
N ALA A 76 7.02 4.93 12.42
CA ALA A 76 8.39 4.96 12.93
C ALA A 76 9.36 4.23 11.99
N ALA A 77 8.94 3.11 11.39
CA ALA A 77 9.74 2.38 10.41
C ALA A 77 9.91 3.18 9.10
N MET A 78 8.86 3.88 8.63
CA MET A 78 8.96 4.77 7.48
C MET A 78 9.96 5.92 7.75
N LEU A 79 9.83 6.57 8.91
CA LEU A 79 10.71 7.67 9.30
C LEU A 79 12.16 7.22 9.49
N SER A 80 12.40 6.01 10.00
CA SER A 80 13.76 5.48 10.22
C SER A 80 14.50 5.14 8.93
N LEU A 81 13.79 5.00 7.82
CA LEU A 81 14.39 4.82 6.49
C LEU A 81 14.90 6.14 5.89
N ASP A 82 14.50 7.28 6.47
CA ASP A 82 14.82 8.62 6.01
C ASP A 82 15.96 9.25 6.83
N ASN A 83 16.91 9.89 6.16
CA ASN A 83 18.04 10.55 6.84
C ASN A 83 17.63 11.82 7.62
N GLY A 84 16.45 12.37 7.36
CA GLY A 84 15.93 13.61 7.95
C GLY A 84 14.77 13.38 8.92
N CYS A 85 14.75 12.32 9.71
CA CYS A 85 13.62 11.86 10.54
C CYS A 85 12.91 12.99 11.32
N LYS A 86 13.65 13.91 11.96
CA LYS A 86 13.06 15.00 12.77
C LYS A 86 12.28 16.01 11.90
N GLN A 87 12.88 16.44 10.80
CA GLN A 87 12.23 17.37 9.87
C GLN A 87 11.06 16.69 9.19
N LYS A 88 11.24 15.48 8.72
CA LYS A 88 10.18 14.68 8.10
C LYS A 88 8.98 14.50 9.02
N LEU A 89 9.19 14.21 10.31
CA LEU A 89 8.10 14.13 11.30
C LEU A 89 7.39 15.46 11.48
N ALA A 90 8.13 16.58 11.51
CA ALA A 90 7.53 17.91 11.63
C ALA A 90 6.62 18.21 10.42
N ASP A 91 7.12 17.95 9.21
CA ASP A 91 6.38 18.14 7.96
C ASP A 91 5.15 17.22 7.87
N VAL A 92 5.30 15.94 8.26
CA VAL A 92 4.16 14.98 8.32
C VAL A 92 3.10 15.45 9.31
N THR A 93 3.51 16.01 10.46
CA THR A 93 2.56 16.54 11.46
C THR A 93 1.82 17.77 10.91
N GLU A 94 2.54 18.69 10.26
CA GLU A 94 1.98 19.85 9.59
C GLU A 94 0.96 19.46 8.53
N VAL A 95 1.33 18.54 7.61
CA VAL A 95 0.44 18.05 6.55
C VAL A 95 -0.77 17.29 7.11
N TYR A 96 -0.57 16.51 8.18
CA TYR A 96 -1.68 15.85 8.87
C TYR A 96 -2.72 16.85 9.39
N ASP A 97 -2.27 17.97 9.99
CA ASP A 97 -3.17 19.01 10.47
C ASP A 97 -3.82 19.80 9.31
N MET A 98 -3.11 20.05 8.22
CA MET A 98 -3.67 20.63 6.99
C MET A 98 -4.76 19.73 6.37
N LEU A 99 -4.57 18.43 6.31
CA LEU A 99 -5.59 17.47 5.86
C LEU A 99 -6.84 17.51 6.75
N LYS A 100 -6.68 17.61 8.07
CA LYS A 100 -7.82 17.78 8.99
C LYS A 100 -8.54 19.10 8.76
N ALA A 101 -7.82 20.18 8.52
CA ALA A 101 -8.40 21.48 8.16
C ALA A 101 -9.19 21.39 6.85
N ALA A 102 -8.73 20.59 5.89
CA ALA A 102 -9.45 20.26 4.64
C ALA A 102 -10.63 19.28 4.83
N LYS A 103 -11.04 19.00 6.10
CA LYS A 103 -12.19 18.17 6.46
C LYS A 103 -12.02 16.68 6.17
N PHE A 104 -10.79 16.17 6.16
CA PHE A 104 -10.54 14.75 6.34
C PHE A 104 -10.62 14.38 7.84
N TRP A 105 -11.14 13.22 8.15
CA TRP A 105 -11.30 12.77 9.54
C TRP A 105 -10.04 12.08 10.04
N ALA A 106 -9.68 12.32 11.30
CA ALA A 106 -8.53 11.69 11.92
C ALA A 106 -8.62 10.15 11.87
N SER A 107 -7.59 9.51 11.33
CA SER A 107 -7.50 8.05 11.18
C SER A 107 -6.06 7.61 10.93
N ASP A 108 -5.80 6.31 11.06
CA ASP A 108 -4.53 5.69 10.65
C ASP A 108 -4.26 5.91 9.14
N TYR A 109 -5.30 5.88 8.30
CA TYR A 109 -5.19 6.17 6.86
C TYR A 109 -4.74 7.60 6.59
N LEU A 110 -5.26 8.57 7.37
CA LEU A 110 -4.86 9.97 7.23
C LEU A 110 -3.40 10.20 7.62
N ALA A 111 -2.92 9.50 8.66
CA ALA A 111 -1.52 9.56 9.08
C ALA A 111 -0.57 9.11 7.97
N VAL A 112 -0.93 8.03 7.28
CA VAL A 112 -0.17 7.53 6.14
C VAL A 112 -0.30 8.43 4.91
N ALA A 113 -1.48 8.95 4.62
CA ALA A 113 -1.72 9.90 3.55
C ALA A 113 -0.86 11.17 3.72
N ALA A 114 -0.74 11.68 4.95
CA ALA A 114 0.16 12.80 5.26
C ALA A 114 1.62 12.48 4.97
N TYR A 115 2.08 11.27 5.33
CA TYR A 115 3.45 10.84 5.02
C TYR A 115 3.69 10.78 3.51
N LEU A 116 2.75 10.26 2.71
CA LEU A 116 2.90 10.18 1.25
C LEU A 116 3.04 11.56 0.61
N ILE A 117 2.26 12.55 1.04
CA ILE A 117 2.41 13.93 0.54
C ILE A 117 3.83 14.44 0.79
N VAL A 118 4.34 14.27 2.03
CA VAL A 118 5.68 14.74 2.40
C VAL A 118 6.79 13.94 1.71
N ALA A 119 6.53 12.70 1.33
CA ALA A 119 7.50 11.86 0.63
C ALA A 119 7.61 12.21 -0.87
N ASP A 120 6.50 12.60 -1.49
CA ASP A 120 6.37 12.66 -2.95
C ASP A 120 6.24 14.09 -3.51
N THR A 121 6.20 15.14 -2.66
CA THR A 121 6.14 16.52 -3.14
C THR A 121 6.86 17.51 -2.21
N ASP A 122 7.26 18.64 -2.77
CA ASP A 122 7.89 19.73 -2.02
C ASP A 122 6.87 20.50 -1.17
N LYS A 123 7.36 21.13 -0.08
CA LYS A 123 6.54 21.83 0.89
C LYS A 123 5.63 22.89 0.29
N GLU A 124 6.09 23.59 -0.74
CA GLU A 124 5.36 24.63 -1.47
C GLU A 124 4.09 24.09 -2.16
N ASN A 125 4.06 22.79 -2.45
CA ASN A 125 2.97 22.14 -3.15
C ASN A 125 1.99 21.40 -2.22
N TYR A 126 2.23 21.34 -0.91
CA TYR A 126 1.37 20.61 0.04
C TYR A 126 -0.09 21.05 -0.05
N GLN A 127 -0.33 22.36 -0.03
CA GLN A 127 -1.69 22.90 -0.09
C GLN A 127 -2.42 22.51 -1.38
N ASN A 128 -1.77 22.68 -2.53
CA ASN A 128 -2.34 22.31 -3.83
C ASN A 128 -2.65 20.81 -3.90
N THR A 129 -1.73 19.96 -3.43
CA THR A 129 -1.93 18.50 -3.39
C THR A 129 -3.13 18.12 -2.51
N ILE A 130 -3.26 18.73 -1.34
CA ILE A 130 -4.38 18.51 -0.41
C ILE A 130 -5.71 18.93 -1.04
N GLU A 131 -5.75 20.08 -1.69
CA GLU A 131 -6.94 20.58 -2.39
C GLU A 131 -7.38 19.65 -3.51
N ARG A 132 -6.44 19.17 -4.34
CA ARG A 132 -6.70 18.19 -5.39
C ARG A 132 -7.17 16.84 -4.80
N ALA A 133 -6.51 16.36 -3.76
CA ALA A 133 -6.93 15.14 -3.05
C ALA A 133 -8.37 15.26 -2.52
N LYS A 134 -8.72 16.42 -1.96
CA LYS A 134 -10.08 16.70 -1.49
C LYS A 134 -11.09 16.73 -2.63
N GLN A 135 -10.74 17.34 -3.76
CA GLN A 135 -11.60 17.37 -4.95
C GLN A 135 -11.87 15.95 -5.48
N PHE A 136 -10.85 15.09 -5.55
CA PHE A 136 -11.03 13.67 -5.92
C PHE A 136 -11.93 12.93 -4.93
N TYR A 137 -11.67 13.07 -3.62
CA TYR A 137 -12.48 12.44 -2.57
C TYR A 137 -13.95 12.89 -2.65
N ASP A 138 -14.21 14.19 -2.76
CA ASP A 138 -15.57 14.74 -2.86
C ASP A 138 -16.23 14.38 -4.19
N GLY A 139 -15.48 14.35 -5.28
CA GLY A 139 -15.97 13.94 -6.60
C GLY A 139 -16.45 12.49 -6.61
N MET A 140 -15.67 11.60 -6.00
CA MET A 140 -16.09 10.20 -5.81
C MET A 140 -17.33 10.09 -4.93
N LYS A 141 -17.43 10.89 -3.86
CA LYS A 141 -18.55 10.87 -2.90
C LYS A 141 -19.87 11.39 -3.51
N LYS A 142 -19.83 12.43 -4.34
CA LYS A 142 -21.03 13.05 -4.95
C LYS A 142 -21.83 12.08 -5.83
N ASN A 143 -21.17 11.11 -6.41
CA ASN A 143 -21.81 10.20 -7.37
C ASN A 143 -22.63 9.09 -6.73
N ASN A 144 -22.73 8.99 -5.39
CA ASN A 144 -23.47 7.96 -4.63
C ASN A 144 -23.22 6.49 -5.07
N TRP A 145 -22.21 6.27 -5.89
CA TRP A 145 -21.89 4.96 -6.46
C TRP A 145 -20.93 4.17 -5.57
N PHE A 146 -20.29 4.87 -4.63
CA PHE A 146 -19.21 4.35 -3.81
C PHE A 146 -19.52 4.51 -2.33
N HIS A 147 -19.13 3.53 -1.54
CA HIS A 147 -19.03 3.67 -0.09
C HIS A 147 -17.69 4.36 0.23
N ILE A 148 -17.62 5.67 0.03
CA ILE A 148 -16.41 6.46 0.28
C ILE A 148 -16.20 6.57 1.79
N GLY A 149 -15.07 6.05 2.24
CA GLY A 149 -14.65 6.01 3.64
C GLY A 149 -13.26 6.60 3.87
N GLN A 150 -12.72 6.33 5.05
CA GLN A 150 -11.36 6.76 5.41
C GLN A 150 -10.29 5.94 4.68
N ASP A 151 -10.60 4.72 4.27
CA ASP A 151 -9.75 3.83 3.47
C ASP A 151 -9.45 4.39 2.07
N ASP A 152 -10.26 5.35 1.58
CA ASP A 152 -10.01 6.04 0.31
C ASP A 152 -9.04 7.23 0.41
N TYR A 153 -8.63 7.65 1.62
CA TYR A 153 -7.76 8.82 1.79
C TYR A 153 -6.40 8.66 1.11
N ILE A 154 -5.81 7.47 1.20
CA ILE A 154 -4.51 7.17 0.60
C ILE A 154 -4.58 7.33 -0.93
N PHE A 155 -5.59 6.73 -1.56
CA PHE A 155 -5.76 6.83 -3.01
C PHE A 155 -6.23 8.22 -3.46
N SER A 156 -7.01 8.93 -2.66
CA SER A 156 -7.37 10.33 -2.94
C SER A 156 -6.13 11.22 -2.96
N VAL A 157 -5.21 11.02 -2.01
CA VAL A 157 -3.92 11.73 -1.97
C VAL A 157 -3.05 11.37 -3.17
N MET A 158 -2.95 10.10 -3.55
CA MET A 158 -2.19 9.71 -4.73
C MET A 158 -2.75 10.31 -6.04
N LEU A 159 -4.07 10.37 -6.17
CA LEU A 159 -4.72 11.07 -7.28
C LEU A 159 -4.43 12.58 -7.22
N GLY A 160 -4.37 13.18 -6.02
CA GLY A 160 -3.97 14.57 -5.83
C GLY A 160 -2.52 14.85 -6.22
N LEU A 161 -1.60 13.90 -5.98
CA LEU A 161 -0.19 13.95 -6.39
C LEU A 161 0.01 13.73 -7.89
N SER A 162 -0.94 13.08 -8.58
CA SER A 162 -0.84 12.81 -10.02
C SER A 162 -1.19 14.04 -10.87
N ASP A 163 -0.80 14.01 -12.15
CA ASP A 163 -1.18 15.02 -13.13
C ASP A 163 -2.58 14.82 -13.74
N ILE A 164 -3.35 13.85 -13.25
CA ILE A 164 -4.66 13.52 -13.77
C ILE A 164 -5.64 14.65 -13.43
N ASP A 165 -6.37 15.13 -14.45
CA ASP A 165 -7.47 16.07 -14.22
C ASP A 165 -8.54 15.45 -13.31
N VAL A 166 -9.03 16.22 -12.33
CA VAL A 166 -9.95 15.72 -11.30
C VAL A 166 -11.26 15.22 -11.90
N THR A 167 -11.81 15.93 -12.85
CA THR A 167 -13.09 15.56 -13.50
C THR A 167 -12.93 14.30 -14.32
N ILE A 168 -11.89 14.27 -15.17
CA ILE A 168 -11.57 13.12 -16.02
C ILE A 168 -11.26 11.89 -15.16
N GLY A 169 -10.43 12.04 -14.12
CA GLY A 169 -10.05 10.95 -13.24
C GLY A 169 -11.24 10.39 -12.46
N THR A 170 -12.11 11.25 -11.94
CA THR A 170 -13.31 10.82 -11.19
C THR A 170 -14.29 10.05 -12.10
N GLU A 171 -14.54 10.53 -13.30
CA GLU A 171 -15.41 9.82 -14.25
C GLU A 171 -14.81 8.47 -14.67
N ARG A 172 -13.50 8.41 -14.89
CA ARG A 172 -12.80 7.17 -15.22
C ARG A 172 -12.86 6.14 -14.08
N ILE A 173 -12.70 6.55 -12.84
CA ILE A 173 -12.87 5.66 -11.67
C ILE A 173 -14.27 5.06 -11.68
N LYS A 174 -15.29 5.88 -11.93
CA LYS A 174 -16.69 5.45 -12.02
C LYS A 174 -16.91 4.43 -13.14
N GLU A 175 -16.40 4.70 -14.32
CA GLU A 175 -16.49 3.82 -15.50
C GLU A 175 -15.84 2.45 -15.23
N LEU A 176 -14.61 2.46 -14.71
CA LEU A 176 -13.89 1.25 -14.33
C LEU A 176 -14.64 0.47 -13.24
N HIS A 177 -15.17 1.15 -12.22
CA HIS A 177 -15.96 0.49 -11.17
C HIS A 177 -17.19 -0.21 -11.73
N GLN A 178 -17.92 0.43 -12.66
CA GLN A 178 -19.08 -0.19 -13.31
C GLN A 178 -18.72 -1.44 -14.10
N ARG A 179 -17.60 -1.41 -14.83
CA ARG A 179 -17.08 -2.55 -15.61
C ARG A 179 -16.55 -3.68 -14.72
N LEU A 180 -15.89 -3.35 -13.61
CA LEU A 180 -15.25 -4.32 -12.72
C LEU A 180 -16.23 -4.98 -11.72
N LYS A 181 -17.27 -4.27 -11.31
CA LYS A 181 -18.23 -4.77 -10.31
C LYS A 181 -18.89 -6.11 -10.67
N PRO A 182 -19.36 -6.36 -11.90
CA PRO A 182 -19.88 -7.65 -12.30
C PRO A 182 -18.84 -8.76 -12.33
N GLU A 183 -17.56 -8.42 -12.61
CA GLU A 183 -16.44 -9.37 -12.69
C GLU A 183 -15.97 -9.83 -11.29
N PHE A 184 -16.04 -8.96 -10.30
CA PHE A 184 -15.49 -9.16 -8.94
C PHE A 184 -16.56 -9.12 -7.85
N ARG A 185 -17.73 -9.69 -8.08
CA ARG A 185 -18.87 -9.69 -7.14
C ARG A 185 -18.54 -10.20 -5.74
N ARG A 186 -17.54 -11.10 -5.60
CA ARG A 186 -17.13 -11.70 -4.33
C ARG A 186 -16.06 -10.89 -3.60
N ALA A 187 -15.53 -9.84 -4.20
CA ALA A 187 -14.48 -9.02 -3.59
C ALA A 187 -15.03 -7.84 -2.77
N GLY A 188 -16.32 -7.53 -2.91
CA GLY A 188 -16.93 -6.38 -2.21
C GLY A 188 -16.69 -5.05 -2.90
N GLY A 189 -17.59 -4.09 -2.69
CA GLY A 189 -17.59 -2.79 -3.36
C GLY A 189 -16.32 -1.97 -3.12
N ASN A 190 -15.84 -1.89 -1.88
CA ASN A 190 -14.65 -1.12 -1.52
C ASN A 190 -13.39 -1.62 -2.23
N SER A 191 -13.20 -2.95 -2.33
CA SER A 191 -12.03 -3.50 -3.03
C SER A 191 -12.09 -3.25 -4.54
N VAL A 192 -13.28 -3.29 -5.14
CA VAL A 192 -13.48 -2.94 -6.56
C VAL A 192 -13.22 -1.45 -6.78
N GLN A 193 -13.62 -0.60 -5.85
CA GLN A 193 -13.35 0.84 -5.89
C GLN A 193 -11.84 1.12 -5.82
N THR A 194 -11.13 0.54 -4.84
CA THR A 194 -9.67 0.64 -4.74
C THR A 194 -8.99 0.20 -6.05
N LEU A 195 -9.43 -0.92 -6.63
CA LEU A 195 -8.93 -1.40 -7.92
C LEU A 195 -9.17 -0.37 -9.05
N SER A 196 -10.35 0.27 -9.08
CA SER A 196 -10.68 1.29 -10.08
C SER A 196 -9.79 2.53 -9.95
N GLN A 197 -9.51 2.97 -8.71
CA GLN A 197 -8.58 4.06 -8.41
C GLN A 197 -7.15 3.72 -8.87
N MET A 198 -6.67 2.50 -8.59
CA MET A 198 -5.35 2.03 -9.00
C MET A 198 -5.19 1.99 -10.53
N LEU A 199 -6.16 1.44 -11.24
CA LEU A 199 -6.13 1.38 -12.71
C LEU A 199 -6.20 2.77 -13.33
N THR A 200 -6.91 3.71 -12.70
CA THR A 200 -6.93 5.11 -13.12
C THR A 200 -5.55 5.74 -12.97
N LEU A 201 -4.88 5.56 -11.84
CA LEU A 201 -3.51 6.01 -11.62
C LEU A 201 -2.51 5.37 -12.59
N GLY A 202 -2.72 4.12 -12.97
CA GLY A 202 -1.86 3.40 -13.92
C GLY A 202 -1.95 3.89 -15.39
N GLY A 203 -2.86 4.79 -15.72
CA GLY A 203 -2.90 5.52 -17.00
C GLY A 203 -3.48 4.75 -18.20
N LYS A 204 -3.47 3.41 -18.20
CA LYS A 204 -3.89 2.55 -19.33
C LYS A 204 -5.18 1.79 -19.02
N SER A 205 -6.36 2.37 -19.32
CA SER A 205 -7.63 1.79 -18.82
C SER A 205 -8.03 0.46 -19.49
N ASP A 206 -8.05 0.38 -20.80
CA ASP A 206 -8.58 -0.81 -21.50
C ASP A 206 -7.56 -1.94 -21.54
N GLU A 207 -6.32 -1.68 -21.95
CA GLU A 207 -5.24 -2.68 -21.92
C GLU A 207 -4.97 -3.22 -20.50
N ALA A 208 -4.98 -2.34 -19.48
CA ALA A 208 -4.79 -2.75 -18.10
C ALA A 208 -5.95 -3.60 -17.58
N LEU A 209 -7.19 -3.31 -18.02
CA LEU A 209 -8.35 -4.11 -17.67
C LEU A 209 -8.30 -5.50 -18.31
N GLU A 210 -7.95 -5.59 -19.58
CA GLU A 210 -7.78 -6.88 -20.28
C GLU A 210 -6.69 -7.71 -19.63
N HIS A 211 -5.53 -7.11 -19.37
CA HIS A 211 -4.42 -7.78 -18.67
C HIS A 211 -4.83 -8.24 -17.27
N LEU A 212 -5.57 -7.42 -16.52
CA LEU A 212 -6.11 -7.78 -15.21
C LEU A 212 -6.99 -9.05 -15.28
N LEU A 213 -7.92 -9.10 -16.25
CA LEU A 213 -8.84 -10.23 -16.39
C LEU A 213 -8.11 -11.49 -16.83
N MET A 214 -7.16 -11.38 -17.77
CA MET A 214 -6.32 -12.50 -18.20
C MET A 214 -5.46 -13.04 -17.03
N LEU A 215 -4.83 -12.16 -16.28
CA LEU A 215 -4.02 -12.53 -15.10
C LEU A 215 -4.88 -13.22 -14.03
N ARG A 216 -6.10 -12.72 -13.78
CA ARG A 216 -7.07 -13.36 -12.86
C ARG A 216 -7.33 -14.82 -13.24
N GLU A 217 -7.64 -15.09 -14.50
CA GLU A 217 -7.94 -16.45 -14.96
C GLU A 217 -6.70 -17.37 -14.87
N SER A 218 -5.53 -16.83 -15.23
CA SER A 218 -4.27 -17.57 -15.10
C SER A 218 -3.96 -17.91 -13.64
N LEU A 219 -4.15 -16.99 -12.70
CA LEU A 219 -3.99 -17.24 -11.27
C LEU A 219 -5.00 -18.26 -10.74
N ARG A 220 -6.27 -18.16 -11.16
CA ARG A 220 -7.33 -19.10 -10.76
C ARG A 220 -7.04 -20.53 -11.22
N SER A 221 -6.56 -20.72 -12.44
CA SER A 221 -6.20 -22.04 -12.95
C SER A 221 -5.10 -22.72 -12.14
N HIS A 222 -4.23 -21.92 -11.50
CA HIS A 222 -3.17 -22.36 -10.59
C HIS A 222 -3.58 -22.32 -9.10
N LYS A 223 -4.87 -22.16 -8.79
CA LYS A 223 -5.45 -22.11 -7.44
C LYS A 223 -4.95 -20.95 -6.57
N VAL A 224 -4.36 -19.91 -7.17
CA VAL A 224 -3.96 -18.67 -6.51
C VAL A 224 -5.14 -17.69 -6.52
N LYS A 225 -5.63 -17.30 -5.34
CA LYS A 225 -6.88 -16.50 -5.21
C LYS A 225 -6.55 -15.06 -4.81
N LEU A 226 -6.19 -14.23 -5.80
CA LEU A 226 -6.02 -12.78 -5.61
C LEU A 226 -7.30 -11.97 -5.91
N ASP A 227 -8.39 -12.61 -6.25
CA ASP A 227 -9.68 -12.01 -6.61
C ASP A 227 -10.64 -11.88 -5.41
N ARG A 228 -10.12 -11.74 -4.20
CA ARG A 228 -10.89 -11.65 -2.94
C ARG A 228 -10.77 -10.27 -2.31
N VAL A 229 -11.62 -10.01 -1.30
CA VAL A 229 -11.75 -8.70 -0.63
C VAL A 229 -10.40 -8.04 -0.36
N TYR A 230 -9.51 -8.70 0.37
CA TYR A 230 -8.23 -8.10 0.75
C TYR A 230 -7.12 -8.22 -0.31
N THR A 231 -7.26 -9.15 -1.26
CA THR A 231 -6.20 -9.44 -2.23
C THR A 231 -6.43 -8.82 -3.59
N LEU A 232 -7.64 -8.35 -3.89
CA LEU A 232 -7.97 -7.75 -5.18
C LEU A 232 -7.08 -6.55 -5.55
N PRO A 233 -6.74 -5.63 -4.63
CA PRO A 233 -5.79 -4.56 -4.96
C PRO A 233 -4.40 -5.07 -5.36
N ALA A 234 -3.94 -6.20 -4.78
CA ALA A 234 -2.66 -6.79 -5.19
C ALA A 234 -2.70 -7.36 -6.62
N LEU A 235 -3.85 -7.92 -7.03
CA LEU A 235 -4.06 -8.30 -8.43
C LEU A 235 -3.98 -7.07 -9.34
N GLY A 236 -4.56 -5.94 -8.93
CA GLY A 236 -4.47 -4.66 -9.64
C GLY A 236 -3.02 -4.19 -9.81
N ALA A 237 -2.22 -4.20 -8.74
CA ALA A 237 -0.82 -3.82 -8.80
C ALA A 237 -0.01 -4.70 -9.76
N LEU A 238 -0.22 -6.01 -9.72
CA LEU A 238 0.43 -6.96 -10.62
C LEU A 238 0.02 -6.75 -12.08
N SER A 239 -1.23 -6.40 -12.35
CA SER A 239 -1.73 -6.19 -13.71
C SER A 239 -1.17 -4.93 -14.38
N LEU A 240 -0.66 -3.97 -13.61
CA LEU A 240 0.01 -2.78 -14.14
C LEU A 240 1.45 -3.06 -14.61
N LEU A 241 2.00 -4.22 -14.28
CA LEU A 241 3.36 -4.60 -14.68
C LEU A 241 3.36 -5.16 -16.12
N PRO A 242 4.31 -4.78 -16.97
CA PRO A 242 4.48 -5.35 -18.31
C PRO A 242 5.21 -6.70 -18.23
N VAL A 243 4.64 -7.64 -17.48
CA VAL A 243 5.19 -8.97 -17.23
C VAL A 243 4.16 -10.01 -17.63
N ASP A 244 4.60 -11.05 -18.32
CA ASP A 244 3.73 -12.13 -18.73
C ASP A 244 3.02 -12.79 -17.53
N GLY A 245 1.72 -13.06 -17.66
CA GLY A 245 0.91 -13.62 -16.60
C GLY A 245 1.38 -14.97 -16.10
N SER A 246 1.97 -15.81 -16.96
CA SER A 246 2.52 -17.12 -16.58
C SER A 246 3.77 -16.98 -15.68
N VAL A 247 4.59 -15.95 -15.94
CA VAL A 247 5.75 -15.61 -15.12
C VAL A 247 5.30 -15.13 -13.75
N LEU A 248 4.30 -14.24 -13.69
CA LEU A 248 3.75 -13.74 -12.41
C LEU A 248 3.15 -14.88 -11.59
N VAL A 249 2.39 -15.77 -12.20
CA VAL A 249 1.80 -16.96 -11.53
C VAL A 249 2.89 -17.86 -10.95
N HIS A 250 3.93 -18.14 -11.74
CA HIS A 250 5.07 -18.94 -11.28
C HIS A 250 5.76 -18.27 -10.10
N ASP A 251 6.06 -17.00 -10.20
CA ASP A 251 6.79 -16.26 -9.16
C ASP A 251 5.97 -16.16 -7.87
N ILE A 252 4.65 -15.87 -7.95
CA ILE A 252 3.77 -15.80 -6.78
C ILE A 252 3.69 -17.16 -6.09
N SER A 253 3.50 -18.23 -6.84
CA SER A 253 3.41 -19.58 -6.29
C SER A 253 4.71 -20.01 -5.60
N THR A 254 5.85 -19.70 -6.24
CA THR A 254 7.18 -19.98 -5.68
C THR A 254 7.46 -19.15 -4.44
N ALA A 255 7.15 -17.85 -4.46
CA ALA A 255 7.31 -16.95 -3.31
C ALA A 255 6.46 -17.38 -2.12
N GLN A 256 5.21 -17.80 -2.38
CA GLN A 256 4.30 -18.31 -1.37
C GLN A 256 4.85 -19.56 -0.68
N ASN A 257 5.34 -20.52 -1.46
CA ASN A 257 5.93 -21.75 -0.95
C ASN A 257 7.22 -21.46 -0.16
N TYR A 258 8.06 -20.57 -0.67
CA TYR A 258 9.29 -20.14 0.01
C TYR A 258 8.98 -19.52 1.38
N LEU A 259 8.09 -18.51 1.42
CA LEU A 259 7.75 -17.85 2.68
C LEU A 259 7.06 -18.81 3.65
N ARG A 260 6.18 -19.71 3.17
CA ARG A 260 5.49 -20.68 4.02
C ARG A 260 6.45 -21.62 4.75
N ALA A 261 7.60 -21.91 4.17
CA ALA A 261 8.66 -22.72 4.78
C ALA A 261 9.49 -21.94 5.82
N GLN A 262 9.41 -20.60 5.84
CA GLN A 262 10.20 -19.79 6.76
C GLN A 262 9.59 -19.74 8.16
N LYS A 263 10.44 -19.60 9.19
CA LYS A 263 10.03 -19.44 10.59
C LYS A 263 9.15 -18.19 10.73
N GLY A 264 7.98 -18.33 11.36
CA GLY A 264 7.02 -17.22 11.56
C GLY A 264 6.03 -17.00 10.43
N PHE A 265 6.06 -17.86 9.40
CA PHE A 265 5.12 -17.84 8.27
C PHE A 265 4.28 -19.13 8.16
N GLY A 266 4.27 -19.97 9.20
CA GLY A 266 3.46 -21.18 9.24
C GLY A 266 1.95 -20.90 9.21
N MET A 267 1.14 -21.92 8.92
CA MET A 267 -0.32 -21.80 8.74
C MET A 267 -1.06 -21.22 9.95
N PHE A 268 -0.52 -21.41 11.16
CA PHE A 268 -1.09 -20.88 12.42
C PHE A 268 -0.62 -19.46 12.74
N THR A 269 0.34 -18.90 12.00
CA THR A 269 0.95 -17.60 12.30
C THR A 269 0.59 -16.53 11.30
N ILE A 270 0.22 -16.92 10.07
CA ILE A 270 -0.16 -16.00 9.00
C ILE A 270 -1.17 -16.66 8.07
N SER A 271 -2.22 -15.94 7.70
CA SER A 271 -3.20 -16.41 6.74
C SER A 271 -2.60 -16.53 5.33
N THR A 272 -3.22 -17.38 4.50
CA THR A 272 -2.81 -17.50 3.09
C THR A 272 -3.01 -16.19 2.33
N GLN A 273 -4.01 -15.39 2.70
CA GLN A 273 -4.26 -14.09 2.08
C GLN A 273 -3.14 -13.09 2.40
N GLU A 274 -2.75 -12.96 3.67
CA GLU A 274 -1.61 -12.09 4.05
C GLU A 274 -0.31 -12.53 3.36
N LEU A 275 -0.08 -13.86 3.26
CA LEU A 275 1.10 -14.38 2.59
C LEU A 275 1.13 -14.01 1.11
N LEU A 276 -0.01 -14.13 0.42
CA LEU A 276 -0.19 -13.68 -0.95
C LEU A 276 0.06 -12.18 -1.10
N LEU A 277 -0.43 -11.37 -0.15
CA LEU A 277 -0.22 -9.92 -0.17
C LEU A 277 1.26 -9.58 -0.08
N PHE A 278 2.00 -10.14 0.89
CA PHE A 278 3.45 -9.89 1.01
C PHE A 278 4.24 -10.41 -0.19
N SER A 279 3.89 -11.58 -0.72
CA SER A 279 4.53 -12.12 -1.93
C SER A 279 4.30 -11.21 -3.13
N SER A 280 3.06 -10.79 -3.36
CA SER A 280 2.70 -9.88 -4.46
C SER A 280 3.38 -8.53 -4.32
N ALA A 281 3.51 -8.00 -3.11
CA ALA A 281 4.20 -6.76 -2.81
C ALA A 281 5.66 -6.80 -3.25
N ILE A 282 6.38 -7.83 -2.81
CA ILE A 282 7.79 -8.01 -3.13
C ILE A 282 7.99 -8.19 -4.64
N ILE A 283 7.18 -9.04 -5.27
CA ILE A 283 7.24 -9.29 -6.70
C ILE A 283 6.97 -7.99 -7.47
N SER A 284 5.90 -7.28 -7.14
CA SER A 284 5.54 -6.03 -7.80
C SER A 284 6.65 -4.98 -7.66
N SER A 285 7.23 -4.83 -6.46
CA SER A 285 8.31 -3.87 -6.22
C SER A 285 9.55 -4.19 -7.03
N VAL A 286 9.98 -5.47 -7.08
CA VAL A 286 11.18 -5.86 -7.85
C VAL A 286 10.98 -5.62 -9.34
N TYR A 287 9.85 -6.02 -9.91
CA TYR A 287 9.59 -5.77 -11.33
C TYR A 287 9.46 -4.28 -11.65
N ALA A 288 8.81 -3.50 -10.80
CA ALA A 288 8.69 -2.05 -10.97
C ALA A 288 10.06 -1.35 -10.89
N GLN A 289 10.94 -1.74 -9.96
CA GLN A 289 12.32 -1.24 -9.87
C GLN A 289 13.15 -1.60 -11.12
N ASP A 290 12.97 -2.80 -11.67
CA ASP A 290 13.65 -3.21 -12.91
C ASP A 290 13.15 -2.41 -14.14
N MET A 291 11.90 -1.95 -14.13
CA MET A 291 11.38 -1.04 -15.15
C MET A 291 12.03 0.35 -15.05
N ASN A 292 12.17 0.90 -13.85
CA ASN A 292 12.80 2.21 -13.62
C ASN A 292 14.24 2.27 -14.13
N SER A 293 14.94 1.14 -14.10
CA SER A 293 16.31 1.05 -14.61
C SER A 293 16.42 1.01 -16.14
N LYS A 294 15.30 0.77 -16.86
CA LYS A 294 15.27 0.52 -18.31
C LYS A 294 14.52 1.56 -19.15
N VAL A 295 13.63 2.37 -18.55
CA VAL A 295 12.74 3.31 -19.27
C VAL A 295 12.74 4.67 -18.55
N VAL A 296 12.59 5.75 -19.32
CA VAL A 296 12.53 7.15 -18.86
C VAL A 296 11.66 7.34 -17.61
N ALA A 297 12.25 7.96 -16.62
CA ALA A 297 11.89 8.01 -15.19
C ALA A 297 10.43 8.40 -14.79
N SER A 298 9.62 8.96 -15.68
CA SER A 298 8.32 9.55 -15.28
C SER A 298 7.17 8.56 -15.13
N THR A 299 7.11 7.50 -15.96
CA THR A 299 5.97 6.55 -15.95
C THR A 299 6.16 5.42 -14.91
N SER A 300 7.38 5.06 -14.65
CA SER A 300 7.74 3.94 -13.77
C SER A 300 7.77 4.33 -12.30
N ALA A 301 8.14 5.56 -11.95
CA ALA A 301 8.04 6.09 -10.59
C ALA A 301 6.58 6.09 -10.10
N GLY A 302 5.64 6.45 -10.96
CA GLY A 302 4.20 6.39 -10.65
C GLY A 302 3.73 4.99 -10.30
N ILE A 303 4.15 3.94 -11.02
CA ILE A 303 3.76 2.55 -10.72
C ILE A 303 4.35 2.07 -9.39
N VAL A 304 5.60 2.41 -9.09
CA VAL A 304 6.22 2.07 -7.79
C VAL A 304 5.45 2.71 -6.64
N ASN A 305 5.12 4.00 -6.75
CA ASN A 305 4.35 4.72 -5.73
C ASN A 305 2.95 4.15 -5.56
N ILE A 306 2.27 3.77 -6.65
CA ILE A 306 0.98 3.06 -6.60
C ILE A 306 1.11 1.74 -5.84
N ILE A 307 2.16 0.96 -6.11
CA ILE A 307 2.40 -0.31 -5.43
C ILE A 307 2.68 -0.09 -3.95
N ILE A 308 3.52 0.87 -3.59
CA ILE A 308 3.83 1.20 -2.19
C ILE A 308 2.55 1.66 -1.47
N ALA A 309 1.79 2.58 -2.05
CA ALA A 309 0.57 3.08 -1.44
C ALA A 309 -0.51 2.00 -1.32
N GLN A 310 -0.64 1.12 -2.29
CA GLN A 310 -1.53 -0.03 -2.21
C GLN A 310 -1.10 -0.97 -1.07
N GLN A 311 0.20 -1.23 -0.90
CA GLN A 311 0.72 -2.00 0.20
C GLN A 311 0.36 -1.36 1.54
N VAL A 312 0.57 -0.07 1.66
CA VAL A 312 0.26 0.71 2.85
C VAL A 312 -1.24 0.69 3.15
N ALA A 313 -2.10 0.91 2.16
CA ALA A 313 -3.56 0.88 2.33
C ALA A 313 -4.07 -0.49 2.82
N MET A 314 -3.57 -1.57 2.24
CA MET A 314 -3.90 -2.94 2.69
C MET A 314 -3.48 -3.20 4.12
N ILE A 315 -2.36 -2.71 4.47
CA ILE A 315 -1.70 -2.83 5.75
C ILE A 315 -2.55 -2.18 6.84
N VAL A 316 -3.00 -0.95 6.60
CA VAL A 316 -3.92 -0.23 7.50
C VAL A 316 -5.24 -0.99 7.59
N ALA A 317 -5.82 -1.42 6.48
CA ALA A 317 -7.05 -2.19 6.45
C ALA A 317 -6.97 -3.49 7.27
N MET A 318 -5.87 -4.24 7.17
CA MET A 318 -5.66 -5.46 7.95
C MET A 318 -5.46 -5.18 9.45
N SER A 319 -4.78 -4.09 9.83
CA SER A 319 -4.58 -3.71 11.23
C SER A 319 -5.89 -3.32 11.90
N VAL A 320 -6.74 -2.57 11.20
CA VAL A 320 -8.07 -2.18 11.68
C VAL A 320 -8.98 -3.40 11.85
N ALA A 321 -8.96 -4.35 10.89
CA ALA A 321 -9.77 -5.56 10.97
C ALA A 321 -9.37 -6.47 12.15
N THR A 322 -8.07 -6.55 12.47
CA THR A 322 -7.58 -7.37 13.60
C THR A 322 -7.85 -6.74 14.96
N THR A 323 -7.86 -5.40 15.08
CA THR A 323 -8.26 -4.71 16.31
C THR A 323 -9.77 -4.84 16.59
N ALA A 324 -10.61 -4.77 15.56
CA ALA A 324 -12.05 -4.99 15.70
C ALA A 324 -12.39 -6.42 16.16
N ALA A 325 -11.67 -7.44 15.66
CA ALA A 325 -11.85 -8.83 16.06
C ALA A 325 -11.32 -9.15 17.47
N ALA A 326 -10.41 -8.34 18.01
CA ALA A 326 -9.87 -8.51 19.37
C ALA A 326 -10.71 -7.79 20.44
N SER A 327 -11.62 -6.89 20.03
CA SER A 327 -12.54 -6.14 20.90
C SER A 327 -13.98 -6.66 20.91
N SER A 328 -14.26 -7.69 20.12
CA SER A 328 -15.52 -8.48 20.11
C SER A 328 -15.35 -9.81 20.84
#